data_49e7c2acbaf27580c49d7acc10738b26
#
_entry.id   49e7c2acbaf27580c49d7acc10738b26
#
_cell.length_a   1.000
_cell.length_b   1.000
_cell.length_c   1.000
_cell.angle_alpha   90.00
_cell.angle_beta   90.00
_cell.angle_gamma   90.00
#
_symmetry.space_group_name_H-M   'P 1'
#
loop_
_entity.id
_entity.type
_entity.pdbx_description
1 polymer ?
#
loop_
_entity_poly.entity_id
_entity_poly.type
_entity_poly.pdbx_seq_one_letter_code
_entity_poly.pdbx_strand_id
1 'polypeptide(L)'
;MEQTHSPFVKQPDPLYYANLFATERIIVNQGGTSSGKSYCIMQVLVTIAMAAPNYVITVVSNTVPKLKEDTMRIMAELVANNPLVKRSVKDFNKSDRVYTFKNGTIIEFKSFENAEQAKGGKRHILYLNEATRVDYMLFFEANMRTYVRTYLDYNPSFRFWVHERIIENKTEYPSVKVLRSWHVHNSYLPQDIRDSIERIQDPELWKVYARGLTGRLSGAVYHFGIVDSVKMEDVSNVIWGCDFGYTNDPTALVKVYVMKPGMEWDYIVHECAYITGLSPAAIQEHATENGYKSGQVMYCDHDKEYVLQLRRLKVSAVMAEKKEIMPGILHVKQKRIAYTRSSKNIAEEEKKYRFIEVDGQPTNKPMDAFNHAMDALRYAIFSYRNRK
;
A
#
# COMPACT_ATOMS: atom_id res chain seq x y z
N MET A 1 -6.17 -10.16 -39.61
CA MET A 1 -6.22 -9.23 -38.47
C MET A 1 -4.83 -8.62 -38.36
N GLU A 2 -4.67 -7.39 -38.83
CA GLU A 2 -3.40 -6.66 -38.68
C GLU A 2 -3.11 -6.53 -37.20
N GLN A 3 -1.94 -6.99 -36.80
CA GLN A 3 -1.41 -6.73 -35.46
C GLN A 3 -1.22 -5.22 -35.33
N THR A 4 -2.16 -4.55 -34.66
CA THR A 4 -1.99 -3.15 -34.27
C THR A 4 -0.77 -3.09 -33.35
N HIS A 5 0.38 -2.64 -33.92
CA HIS A 5 1.58 -2.47 -33.13
C HIS A 5 1.30 -1.48 -31.99
N SER A 6 1.53 -1.93 -30.79
CA SER A 6 1.44 -1.07 -29.61
C SER A 6 2.36 0.14 -29.77
N PRO A 7 1.87 1.37 -29.48
CA PRO A 7 2.70 2.56 -29.50
C PRO A 7 3.78 2.59 -28.41
N PHE A 8 3.87 1.58 -27.57
CA PHE A 8 4.74 1.57 -26.39
C PHE A 8 6.05 0.80 -26.63
N VAL A 9 7.14 1.32 -26.09
CA VAL A 9 8.48 0.71 -26.17
C VAL A 9 8.53 -0.65 -25.45
N LYS A 10 7.84 -0.79 -24.31
CA LYS A 10 7.59 -2.07 -23.67
C LYS A 10 6.34 -2.69 -24.30
N GLN A 11 6.44 -3.92 -24.77
CA GLN A 11 5.27 -4.64 -25.29
C GLN A 11 4.19 -4.73 -24.21
N PRO A 12 2.94 -4.38 -24.52
CA PRO A 12 1.88 -4.45 -23.54
C PRO A 12 1.60 -5.89 -23.13
N ASP A 13 1.40 -6.10 -21.86
CA ASP A 13 0.93 -7.36 -21.32
C ASP A 13 -0.49 -7.70 -21.83
N PRO A 14 -0.92 -8.98 -21.82
CA PRO A 14 -2.26 -9.38 -22.22
C PRO A 14 -3.38 -8.58 -21.54
N LEU A 15 -3.14 -8.09 -20.32
CA LEU A 15 -4.07 -7.26 -19.56
C LEU A 15 -4.35 -5.91 -20.25
N TYR A 16 -3.36 -5.32 -20.93
CA TYR A 16 -3.55 -4.12 -21.74
C TYR A 16 -4.60 -4.36 -22.84
N TYR A 17 -4.43 -5.42 -23.62
CA TYR A 17 -5.34 -5.75 -24.71
C TYR A 17 -6.74 -6.11 -24.19
N ALA A 18 -6.82 -6.82 -23.08
CA ALA A 18 -8.09 -7.16 -22.44
C ALA A 18 -8.88 -5.91 -22.00
N ASN A 19 -8.18 -4.86 -21.52
CA ASN A 19 -8.78 -3.58 -21.18
C ASN A 19 -9.15 -2.75 -22.43
N LEU A 20 -8.25 -2.70 -23.42
CA LEU A 20 -8.44 -1.88 -24.62
C LEU A 20 -9.64 -2.35 -25.46
N PHE A 21 -9.74 -3.68 -25.66
CA PHE A 21 -10.79 -4.28 -26.50
C PHE A 21 -12.06 -4.66 -25.76
N ALA A 22 -12.14 -4.41 -24.46
CA ALA A 22 -13.38 -4.59 -23.72
C ALA A 22 -14.45 -3.63 -24.25
N THR A 23 -15.68 -4.12 -24.42
CA THR A 23 -16.82 -3.35 -24.94
C THR A 23 -17.77 -2.90 -23.85
N GLU A 24 -17.60 -3.44 -22.66
CA GLU A 24 -18.45 -3.18 -21.51
C GLU A 24 -18.31 -1.73 -20.99
N ARG A 25 -19.38 -1.23 -20.38
CA ARG A 25 -19.47 0.12 -19.82
C ARG A 25 -18.56 0.31 -18.60
N ILE A 26 -18.46 -0.72 -17.78
CA ILE A 26 -17.62 -0.73 -16.58
C ILE A 26 -16.63 -1.88 -16.67
N ILE A 27 -15.34 -1.56 -16.53
CA ILE A 27 -14.27 -2.55 -16.54
C ILE A 27 -13.61 -2.55 -15.16
N VAL A 28 -13.72 -3.68 -14.49
CA VAL A 28 -13.19 -3.91 -13.15
C VAL A 28 -11.90 -4.72 -13.24
N ASN A 29 -10.79 -4.13 -12.87
CA ASN A 29 -9.49 -4.80 -12.79
C ASN A 29 -9.22 -5.24 -11.36
N GLN A 30 -9.64 -6.44 -11.02
CA GLN A 30 -9.33 -7.09 -9.75
C GLN A 30 -7.99 -7.82 -9.85
N GLY A 31 -7.06 -7.58 -8.95
CA GLY A 31 -5.81 -8.31 -9.06
C GLY A 31 -4.86 -8.18 -7.87
N GLY A 32 -3.91 -9.12 -7.82
CA GLY A 32 -2.86 -9.14 -6.83
C GLY A 32 -1.89 -7.96 -6.95
N THR A 33 -0.99 -7.86 -5.99
CA THR A 33 0.06 -6.83 -6.04
C THR A 33 0.99 -7.08 -7.23
N SER A 34 1.58 -6.02 -7.75
CA SER A 34 2.54 -6.07 -8.85
C SER A 34 2.03 -6.76 -10.14
N SER A 35 0.71 -6.91 -10.30
CA SER A 35 0.12 -7.51 -11.51
C SER A 35 0.10 -6.58 -12.73
N GLY A 36 0.54 -5.33 -12.60
CA GLY A 36 0.59 -4.36 -13.69
C GLY A 36 -0.73 -3.65 -14.01
N LYS A 37 -1.80 -3.82 -13.19
CA LYS A 37 -3.14 -3.25 -13.43
C LYS A 37 -3.12 -1.76 -13.77
N SER A 38 -2.64 -0.94 -12.83
CA SER A 38 -2.65 0.52 -12.96
C SER A 38 -1.80 0.98 -14.16
N TYR A 39 -0.67 0.30 -14.40
CA TYR A 39 0.19 0.60 -15.55
C TYR A 39 -0.54 0.29 -16.88
N CYS A 40 -1.16 -0.89 -17.01
CA CYS A 40 -1.92 -1.28 -18.19
C CYS A 40 -3.11 -0.36 -18.45
N ILE A 41 -3.86 0.02 -17.41
CA ILE A 41 -4.98 0.95 -17.56
C ILE A 41 -4.46 2.31 -18.05
N MET A 42 -3.40 2.86 -17.45
CA MET A 42 -2.82 4.13 -17.90
C MET A 42 -2.33 4.07 -19.36
N GLN A 43 -1.72 2.96 -19.80
CA GLN A 43 -1.39 2.75 -21.22
C GLN A 43 -2.64 2.80 -22.12
N VAL A 44 -3.74 2.16 -21.70
CA VAL A 44 -5.01 2.20 -22.42
C VAL A 44 -5.55 3.61 -22.50
N LEU A 45 -5.56 4.36 -21.41
CA LEU A 45 -6.03 5.75 -21.38
C LEU A 45 -5.22 6.65 -22.31
N VAL A 46 -3.90 6.50 -22.32
CA VAL A 46 -3.00 7.22 -23.23
C VAL A 46 -3.27 6.83 -24.70
N THR A 47 -3.47 5.54 -24.98
CA THR A 47 -3.84 5.09 -26.34
C THR A 47 -5.14 5.72 -26.82
N ILE A 48 -6.16 5.73 -25.97
CA ILE A 48 -7.45 6.37 -26.29
C ILE A 48 -7.27 7.88 -26.44
N ALA A 49 -6.49 8.53 -25.58
CA ALA A 49 -6.24 9.96 -25.67
C ALA A 49 -5.54 10.37 -26.97
N MET A 50 -4.67 9.52 -27.49
CA MET A 50 -4.03 9.75 -28.79
C MET A 50 -4.95 9.55 -29.98
N ALA A 51 -5.89 8.62 -29.88
CA ALA A 51 -6.80 8.22 -30.97
C ALA A 51 -8.09 9.05 -31.04
N ALA A 52 -8.68 9.38 -29.90
CA ALA A 52 -9.99 10.04 -29.80
C ALA A 52 -9.83 11.55 -29.58
N PRO A 53 -10.34 12.41 -30.48
CA PRO A 53 -10.21 13.85 -30.33
C PRO A 53 -11.25 14.39 -29.32
N ASN A 54 -10.85 15.44 -28.59
CA ASN A 54 -11.70 16.22 -27.66
C ASN A 54 -12.29 15.39 -26.52
N TYR A 55 -11.65 14.28 -26.12
CA TYR A 55 -12.06 13.52 -24.95
C TYR A 55 -11.60 14.20 -23.65
N VAL A 56 -12.44 14.05 -22.64
CA VAL A 56 -12.07 14.32 -21.24
C VAL A 56 -11.94 12.98 -20.52
N ILE A 57 -10.72 12.68 -20.07
CA ILE A 57 -10.38 11.46 -19.32
C ILE A 57 -10.01 11.89 -17.91
N THR A 58 -10.75 11.43 -16.91
CA THR A 58 -10.51 11.79 -15.51
C THR A 58 -9.97 10.58 -14.76
N VAL A 59 -8.78 10.73 -14.19
CA VAL A 59 -8.14 9.75 -13.31
C VAL A 59 -8.32 10.22 -11.87
N VAL A 60 -8.89 9.37 -11.03
CA VAL A 60 -9.24 9.69 -9.64
C VAL A 60 -8.54 8.73 -8.68
N SER A 61 -8.01 9.28 -7.60
CA SER A 61 -7.58 8.54 -6.42
C SER A 61 -8.09 9.27 -5.16
N ASN A 62 -8.06 8.61 -4.02
CA ASN A 62 -8.57 9.17 -2.77
C ASN A 62 -7.82 10.42 -2.29
N THR A 63 -6.53 10.57 -2.62
CA THR A 63 -5.73 11.73 -2.21
C THR A 63 -4.76 12.20 -3.30
N VAL A 64 -4.38 13.48 -3.25
CA VAL A 64 -3.38 14.05 -4.17
C VAL A 64 -1.98 13.40 -4.04
N PRO A 65 -1.45 13.12 -2.84
CA PRO A 65 -0.19 12.39 -2.72
C PRO A 65 -0.22 11.05 -3.46
N LYS A 66 -1.30 10.28 -3.33
CA LYS A 66 -1.46 8.99 -4.03
C LYS A 66 -1.46 9.14 -5.55
N LEU A 67 -2.19 10.12 -6.08
CA LEU A 67 -2.14 10.42 -7.52
C LEU A 67 -0.70 10.67 -8.00
N LYS A 68 0.09 11.43 -7.24
CA LYS A 68 1.48 11.76 -7.59
C LYS A 68 2.40 10.54 -7.52
N GLU A 69 2.23 9.71 -6.51
CA GLU A 69 3.06 8.53 -6.29
C GLU A 69 2.78 7.39 -7.29
N ASP A 70 1.55 7.29 -7.80
CA ASP A 70 1.11 6.19 -8.66
C ASP A 70 0.79 6.67 -10.09
N THR A 71 -0.45 7.03 -10.38
CA THR A 71 -0.93 7.25 -11.76
C THR A 71 -0.26 8.41 -12.48
N MET A 72 0.07 9.50 -11.79
CA MET A 72 0.80 10.61 -12.40
C MET A 72 2.26 10.24 -12.68
N ARG A 73 2.90 9.43 -11.83
CA ARG A 73 4.25 8.91 -12.07
C ARG A 73 4.25 8.00 -13.29
N ILE A 74 3.28 7.09 -13.40
CA ILE A 74 3.11 6.23 -14.59
C ILE A 74 2.91 7.09 -15.84
N MET A 75 2.07 8.11 -15.79
CA MET A 75 1.86 9.01 -16.95
C MET A 75 3.15 9.70 -17.37
N ALA A 76 3.91 10.23 -16.42
CA ALA A 76 5.20 10.87 -16.71
C ALA A 76 6.20 9.87 -17.33
N GLU A 77 6.23 8.64 -16.83
CA GLU A 77 7.08 7.56 -17.40
C GLU A 77 6.66 7.21 -18.84
N LEU A 78 5.35 7.07 -19.10
CA LEU A 78 4.83 6.81 -20.46
C LEU A 78 5.19 7.92 -21.43
N VAL A 79 5.13 9.18 -21.02
CA VAL A 79 5.54 10.33 -21.83
C VAL A 79 7.05 10.35 -22.06
N ALA A 80 7.85 10.10 -21.02
CA ALA A 80 9.32 10.15 -21.10
C ALA A 80 9.88 9.05 -21.98
N ASN A 81 9.34 7.83 -21.88
CA ASN A 81 9.90 6.63 -22.49
C ASN A 81 9.29 6.28 -23.86
N ASN A 82 8.26 7.02 -24.30
CA ASN A 82 7.62 6.76 -25.59
C ASN A 82 7.61 8.00 -26.48
N PRO A 83 8.40 8.03 -27.57
CA PRO A 83 8.46 9.17 -28.49
C PRO A 83 7.13 9.55 -29.15
N LEU A 84 6.25 8.57 -29.42
CA LEU A 84 4.93 8.85 -30.01
C LEU A 84 4.02 9.53 -29.01
N VAL A 85 3.98 9.04 -27.77
CA VAL A 85 3.22 9.68 -26.68
C VAL A 85 3.73 11.09 -26.45
N LYS A 86 5.05 11.26 -26.31
CA LYS A 86 5.68 12.56 -26.11
C LYS A 86 5.33 13.57 -27.23
N ARG A 87 5.32 13.14 -28.50
CA ARG A 87 4.94 13.97 -29.64
C ARG A 87 3.44 14.33 -29.67
N SER A 88 2.60 13.47 -29.11
CA SER A 88 1.14 13.66 -29.08
C SER A 88 0.71 14.59 -27.95
N VAL A 89 1.47 14.71 -26.89
CA VAL A 89 1.22 15.66 -25.79
C VAL A 89 1.57 17.07 -26.27
N LYS A 90 0.63 18.01 -26.06
CA LYS A 90 0.81 19.43 -26.36
C LYS A 90 1.40 20.19 -25.17
N ASP A 91 0.84 19.92 -23.96
CA ASP A 91 1.19 20.64 -22.74
C ASP A 91 0.88 19.80 -21.50
N PHE A 92 1.56 20.14 -20.38
CA PHE A 92 1.25 19.65 -19.04
C PHE A 92 1.15 20.78 -18.03
N ASN A 93 -0.07 21.10 -17.62
CA ASN A 93 -0.33 22.03 -16.53
C ASN A 93 -0.15 21.33 -15.18
N LYS A 94 0.95 21.68 -14.48
CA LYS A 94 1.29 21.08 -13.18
C LYS A 94 0.33 21.48 -12.06
N SER A 95 -0.17 22.70 -12.08
CA SER A 95 -1.09 23.21 -11.04
C SER A 95 -2.43 22.49 -11.09
N ASP A 96 -2.99 22.37 -12.27
CA ASP A 96 -4.28 21.72 -12.49
C ASP A 96 -4.15 20.21 -12.67
N ARG A 97 -2.92 19.70 -12.82
CA ARG A 97 -2.61 18.29 -13.06
C ARG A 97 -3.29 17.75 -14.33
N VAL A 98 -3.17 18.48 -15.43
CA VAL A 98 -3.82 18.20 -16.71
C VAL A 98 -2.79 18.04 -17.81
N TYR A 99 -2.79 16.89 -18.49
CA TYR A 99 -2.11 16.68 -19.76
C TYR A 99 -3.05 17.00 -20.91
N THR A 100 -2.64 17.88 -21.81
CA THR A 100 -3.39 18.23 -23.02
C THR A 100 -2.72 17.59 -24.22
N PHE A 101 -3.47 16.85 -25.03
CA PHE A 101 -3.01 16.25 -26.28
C PHE A 101 -3.27 17.19 -27.46
N LYS A 102 -2.51 17.02 -28.56
CA LYS A 102 -2.62 17.87 -29.76
C LYS A 102 -3.99 17.78 -30.46
N ASN A 103 -4.72 16.68 -30.29
CA ASN A 103 -6.07 16.47 -30.81
C ASN A 103 -7.18 17.05 -29.92
N GLY A 104 -6.81 17.82 -28.90
CA GLY A 104 -7.76 18.46 -27.97
C GLY A 104 -8.20 17.57 -26.79
N THR A 105 -7.81 16.31 -26.75
CA THR A 105 -8.10 15.42 -25.60
C THR A 105 -7.28 15.84 -24.39
N ILE A 106 -7.87 15.69 -23.21
CA ILE A 106 -7.18 15.91 -21.93
C ILE A 106 -7.24 14.67 -21.04
N ILE A 107 -6.16 14.47 -20.27
CA ILE A 107 -6.13 13.57 -19.13
C ILE A 107 -5.91 14.42 -17.89
N GLU A 108 -6.91 14.47 -17.01
CA GLU A 108 -6.89 15.23 -15.76
C GLU A 108 -6.80 14.29 -14.56
N PHE A 109 -6.04 14.68 -13.54
CA PHE A 109 -5.84 13.90 -12.32
C PHE A 109 -6.49 14.63 -11.15
N LYS A 110 -7.51 14.00 -10.53
CA LYS A 110 -8.31 14.58 -9.46
C LYS A 110 -8.33 13.67 -8.22
N SER A 111 -8.36 14.28 -7.05
CA SER A 111 -8.75 13.61 -5.83
C SER A 111 -10.12 14.14 -5.42
N PHE A 112 -11.02 13.24 -5.04
CA PHE A 112 -12.31 13.62 -4.48
C PHE A 112 -12.36 13.16 -3.03
N GLU A 113 -12.56 14.10 -2.12
CA GLU A 113 -12.70 13.84 -0.69
C GLU A 113 -14.15 13.47 -0.31
N ASN A 114 -15.11 13.89 -1.14
CA ASN A 114 -16.53 13.61 -0.95
C ASN A 114 -17.29 13.54 -2.29
N ALA A 115 -18.51 13.03 -2.24
CA ALA A 115 -19.36 12.84 -3.42
C ALA A 115 -19.74 14.16 -4.12
N GLU A 116 -19.76 15.31 -3.41
CA GLU A 116 -20.08 16.59 -4.02
C GLU A 116 -19.01 17.06 -5.00
N GLN A 117 -17.73 16.84 -4.67
CA GLN A 117 -16.64 17.14 -5.60
C GLN A 117 -16.70 16.27 -6.87
N ALA A 118 -17.25 15.05 -6.75
CA ALA A 118 -17.46 14.15 -7.89
C ALA A 118 -18.58 14.62 -8.84
N LYS A 119 -19.49 15.48 -8.38
CA LYS A 119 -20.55 16.10 -9.19
C LYS A 119 -20.03 17.11 -10.22
N GLY A 120 -18.77 17.53 -10.14
CA GLY A 120 -18.16 18.46 -11.09
C GLY A 120 -17.82 17.79 -12.43
N GLY A 121 -18.11 18.51 -13.54
CA GLY A 121 -17.65 18.20 -14.90
C GLY A 121 -18.17 16.89 -15.50
N LYS A 122 -18.49 16.94 -16.79
CA LYS A 122 -18.80 15.76 -17.61
C LYS A 122 -17.49 15.20 -18.19
N ARG A 123 -17.40 13.88 -18.34
CA ARG A 123 -16.22 13.20 -18.87
C ARG A 123 -16.58 12.06 -19.81
N HIS A 124 -15.65 11.72 -20.68
CA HIS A 124 -15.83 10.56 -21.57
C HIS A 124 -15.41 9.29 -20.86
N ILE A 125 -14.29 9.32 -20.13
CA ILE A 125 -13.75 8.17 -19.43
C ILE A 125 -13.43 8.55 -17.98
N LEU A 126 -13.77 7.66 -17.07
CA LEU A 126 -13.41 7.72 -15.67
C LEU A 126 -12.47 6.55 -15.35
N TYR A 127 -11.42 6.80 -14.60
CA TYR A 127 -10.62 5.78 -13.98
C TYR A 127 -10.51 6.02 -12.48
N LEU A 128 -11.03 5.11 -11.68
CA LEU A 128 -10.86 5.09 -10.22
C LEU A 128 -9.74 4.13 -9.85
N ASN A 129 -8.62 4.70 -9.46
CA ASN A 129 -7.45 3.99 -8.98
C ASN A 129 -7.62 3.65 -7.49
N GLU A 130 -7.37 2.37 -7.14
CA GLU A 130 -7.57 1.82 -5.79
C GLU A 130 -9.02 1.99 -5.26
N ALA A 131 -10.00 1.44 -5.97
CA ALA A 131 -11.43 1.57 -5.67
C ALA A 131 -11.83 1.14 -4.24
N THR A 132 -11.02 0.34 -3.54
CA THR A 132 -11.21 -0.02 -2.12
C THR A 132 -11.14 1.19 -1.18
N ARG A 133 -10.57 2.31 -1.63
CA ARG A 133 -10.41 3.55 -0.86
C ARG A 133 -11.41 4.64 -1.26
N VAL A 134 -12.31 4.31 -2.16
CA VAL A 134 -13.30 5.24 -2.72
C VAL A 134 -14.68 4.83 -2.25
N ASP A 135 -15.45 5.78 -1.74
CA ASP A 135 -16.84 5.54 -1.34
C ASP A 135 -17.74 5.27 -2.53
N TYR A 136 -18.79 4.43 -2.33
CA TYR A 136 -19.74 4.11 -3.39
C TYR A 136 -20.48 5.32 -3.93
N MET A 137 -20.89 6.27 -3.08
CA MET A 137 -21.60 7.47 -3.53
C MET A 137 -20.72 8.36 -4.39
N LEU A 138 -19.41 8.41 -4.10
CA LEU A 138 -18.44 9.11 -4.94
C LEU A 138 -18.33 8.45 -6.33
N PHE A 139 -18.20 7.12 -6.37
CA PHE A 139 -18.24 6.39 -7.64
C PHE A 139 -19.55 6.65 -8.39
N PHE A 140 -20.70 6.51 -7.72
CA PHE A 140 -22.03 6.69 -8.33
C PHE A 140 -22.16 8.06 -8.99
N GLU A 141 -21.85 9.15 -8.27
CA GLU A 141 -21.92 10.52 -8.78
C GLU A 141 -20.96 10.76 -9.95
N ALA A 142 -19.73 10.24 -9.86
CA ALA A 142 -18.76 10.36 -10.94
C ALA A 142 -19.16 9.54 -12.19
N ASN A 143 -19.67 8.32 -12.00
CA ASN A 143 -20.07 7.42 -13.07
C ASN A 143 -21.30 7.94 -13.82
N MET A 144 -22.27 8.58 -13.13
CA MET A 144 -23.43 9.22 -13.76
C MET A 144 -23.03 10.34 -14.75
N ARG A 145 -21.85 10.92 -14.60
CA ARG A 145 -21.30 11.99 -15.47
C ARG A 145 -20.24 11.50 -16.44
N THR A 146 -20.12 10.17 -16.58
CA THR A 146 -19.19 9.53 -17.49
C THR A 146 -19.95 8.96 -18.68
N TYR A 147 -19.58 9.31 -19.91
CA TYR A 147 -20.37 8.96 -21.09
C TYR A 147 -19.99 7.65 -21.76
N VAL A 148 -18.69 7.33 -21.79
CA VAL A 148 -18.20 6.21 -22.58
C VAL A 148 -17.87 5.01 -21.70
N ARG A 149 -16.93 5.14 -20.74
CA ARG A 149 -16.42 4.00 -19.98
C ARG A 149 -15.87 4.38 -18.61
N THR A 150 -16.04 3.47 -17.66
CA THR A 150 -15.42 3.57 -16.34
C THR A 150 -14.49 2.38 -16.10
N TYR A 151 -13.25 2.66 -15.72
CA TYR A 151 -12.28 1.68 -15.27
C TYR A 151 -12.16 1.76 -13.75
N LEU A 152 -12.10 0.60 -13.10
CA LEU A 152 -11.85 0.44 -11.67
C LEU A 152 -10.67 -0.51 -11.50
N ASP A 153 -9.75 -0.22 -10.59
CA ASP A 153 -8.78 -1.22 -10.15
C ASP A 153 -8.71 -1.32 -8.62
N TYR A 154 -8.36 -2.51 -8.13
CA TYR A 154 -8.14 -2.75 -6.72
C TYR A 154 -7.45 -4.10 -6.44
N ASN A 155 -6.86 -4.20 -5.25
CA ASN A 155 -6.47 -5.47 -4.66
C ASN A 155 -7.65 -6.00 -3.83
N PRO A 156 -8.11 -7.24 -4.04
CA PRO A 156 -9.35 -7.77 -3.45
C PRO A 156 -9.14 -8.25 -2.01
N SER A 157 -8.70 -7.37 -1.11
CA SER A 157 -8.42 -7.71 0.29
C SER A 157 -9.66 -8.17 1.05
N PHE A 158 -10.83 -7.68 0.65
CA PHE A 158 -12.15 -8.00 1.23
C PHE A 158 -13.25 -7.74 0.20
N ARG A 159 -14.47 -8.21 0.50
CA ARG A 159 -15.66 -7.86 -0.28
C ARG A 159 -16.10 -6.44 0.08
N PHE A 160 -16.45 -5.64 -0.94
CA PHE A 160 -16.93 -4.27 -0.77
C PHE A 160 -17.88 -3.90 -1.91
N TRP A 161 -18.36 -2.65 -1.95
CA TRP A 161 -19.40 -2.19 -2.86
C TRP A 161 -19.18 -2.54 -4.34
N VAL A 162 -17.93 -2.68 -4.83
CA VAL A 162 -17.67 -3.12 -6.22
C VAL A 162 -18.20 -4.53 -6.43
N HIS A 163 -18.01 -5.45 -5.48
CA HIS A 163 -18.52 -6.81 -5.59
C HIS A 163 -20.04 -6.83 -5.52
N GLU A 164 -20.61 -6.22 -4.49
CA GLU A 164 -22.02 -6.31 -4.14
C GLU A 164 -22.92 -5.51 -5.06
N ARG A 165 -22.51 -4.26 -5.35
CA ARG A 165 -23.34 -3.33 -6.11
C ARG A 165 -23.03 -3.28 -7.61
N ILE A 166 -21.81 -3.61 -8.04
CA ILE A 166 -21.41 -3.53 -9.44
C ILE A 166 -21.36 -4.90 -10.11
N ILE A 167 -20.58 -5.83 -9.52
CA ILE A 167 -20.34 -7.14 -10.17
C ILE A 167 -21.57 -8.04 -10.06
N GLU A 168 -22.23 -8.07 -8.92
CA GLU A 168 -23.36 -8.96 -8.61
C GLU A 168 -24.70 -8.35 -8.99
N ASN A 169 -24.85 -7.03 -8.97
CA ASN A 169 -26.09 -6.33 -9.32
C ASN A 169 -26.22 -6.12 -10.85
N LYS A 170 -26.52 -7.18 -11.58
CA LYS A 170 -26.68 -7.14 -13.03
C LYS A 170 -27.90 -6.34 -13.51
N THR A 171 -28.85 -6.08 -12.63
CA THR A 171 -30.03 -5.26 -12.96
C THR A 171 -29.62 -3.79 -13.11
N GLU A 172 -28.87 -3.26 -12.18
CA GLU A 172 -28.43 -1.86 -12.21
C GLU A 172 -27.22 -1.66 -13.14
N TYR A 173 -26.31 -2.65 -13.16
CA TYR A 173 -25.07 -2.62 -13.95
C TYR A 173 -24.98 -3.83 -14.90
N PRO A 174 -25.75 -3.86 -16.01
CA PRO A 174 -25.80 -5.02 -16.92
C PRO A 174 -24.52 -5.19 -17.74
N SER A 175 -23.72 -4.13 -17.91
CA SER A 175 -22.53 -4.11 -18.77
C SER A 175 -21.25 -3.93 -17.95
N VAL A 176 -20.81 -5.03 -17.32
CA VAL A 176 -19.60 -5.08 -16.47
C VAL A 176 -18.70 -6.21 -16.92
N LYS A 177 -17.41 -5.88 -17.14
CA LYS A 177 -16.32 -6.84 -17.36
C LYS A 177 -15.43 -6.91 -16.14
N VAL A 178 -15.17 -8.12 -15.65
CA VAL A 178 -14.20 -8.35 -14.58
C VAL A 178 -12.95 -8.99 -15.16
N LEU A 179 -11.83 -8.30 -15.05
CA LEU A 179 -10.51 -8.78 -15.45
C LEU A 179 -9.74 -9.13 -14.19
N ARG A 180 -9.27 -10.37 -14.08
CA ARG A 180 -8.46 -10.85 -12.96
C ARG A 180 -7.01 -10.96 -13.37
N SER A 181 -6.12 -10.41 -12.55
CA SER A 181 -4.68 -10.45 -12.80
C SER A 181 -3.88 -10.67 -11.53
N TRP A 182 -2.69 -11.25 -11.67
CA TRP A 182 -1.71 -11.40 -10.61
C TRP A 182 -0.30 -11.28 -11.17
N HIS A 183 0.70 -11.34 -10.33
CA HIS A 183 2.09 -11.01 -10.67
C HIS A 183 2.65 -11.79 -11.88
N VAL A 184 2.17 -13.02 -12.17
CA VAL A 184 2.64 -13.78 -13.35
C VAL A 184 2.25 -13.14 -14.70
N HIS A 185 1.20 -12.31 -14.71
CA HIS A 185 0.77 -11.59 -15.91
C HIS A 185 1.61 -10.35 -16.21
N ASN A 186 2.47 -9.92 -15.28
CA ASN A 186 3.39 -8.81 -15.45
C ASN A 186 4.76 -9.33 -15.91
N SER A 187 5.02 -9.33 -17.19
CA SER A 187 6.28 -9.82 -17.79
C SER A 187 7.51 -9.01 -17.36
N TYR A 188 7.32 -7.78 -16.87
CA TYR A 188 8.39 -6.87 -16.46
C TYR A 188 8.73 -6.93 -14.98
N LEU A 189 8.04 -7.77 -14.21
CA LEU A 189 8.31 -7.89 -12.78
C LEU A 189 9.62 -8.67 -12.55
N PRO A 190 10.58 -8.13 -11.76
CA PRO A 190 11.79 -8.84 -11.38
C PRO A 190 11.51 -10.18 -10.69
N GLN A 191 12.37 -11.17 -10.88
CA GLN A 191 12.16 -12.52 -10.35
C GLN A 191 12.17 -12.55 -8.82
N ASP A 192 13.04 -11.77 -8.18
CA ASP A 192 13.11 -11.63 -6.72
C ASP A 192 11.80 -11.13 -6.10
N ILE A 193 11.11 -10.22 -6.79
CA ILE A 193 9.78 -9.73 -6.37
C ILE A 193 8.72 -10.82 -6.55
N ARG A 194 8.75 -11.56 -7.67
CA ARG A 194 7.85 -12.72 -7.88
C ARG A 194 8.01 -13.75 -6.77
N ASP A 195 9.26 -14.12 -6.47
CA ASP A 195 9.58 -15.07 -5.42
C ASP A 195 9.12 -14.58 -4.04
N SER A 196 9.27 -13.28 -3.78
CA SER A 196 8.80 -12.68 -2.52
C SER A 196 7.28 -12.76 -2.35
N ILE A 197 6.53 -12.58 -3.44
CA ILE A 197 5.06 -12.70 -3.43
C ILE A 197 4.65 -14.16 -3.23
N GLU A 198 5.31 -15.11 -3.89
CA GLU A 198 4.99 -16.55 -3.75
C GLU A 198 5.38 -17.11 -2.38
N ARG A 199 6.36 -16.51 -1.68
CA ARG A 199 6.76 -16.92 -0.32
C ARG A 199 5.87 -16.40 0.80
N ILE A 200 4.78 -15.70 0.50
CA ILE A 200 3.81 -15.25 1.52
C ILE A 200 3.25 -16.50 2.24
N GLN A 201 3.49 -16.61 3.55
CA GLN A 201 3.08 -17.76 4.34
C GLN A 201 1.62 -17.73 4.76
N ASP A 202 1.05 -16.55 4.97
CA ASP A 202 -0.37 -16.38 5.31
C ASP A 202 -1.24 -16.75 4.10
N PRO A 203 -2.10 -17.80 4.17
CA PRO A 203 -2.89 -18.26 3.03
C PRO A 203 -3.85 -17.21 2.50
N GLU A 204 -4.45 -16.39 3.35
CA GLU A 204 -5.38 -15.35 2.92
C GLU A 204 -4.65 -14.18 2.26
N LEU A 205 -3.50 -13.78 2.79
CA LEU A 205 -2.64 -12.80 2.14
C LEU A 205 -2.11 -13.31 0.79
N TRP A 206 -1.64 -14.56 0.74
CA TRP A 206 -1.18 -15.17 -0.51
C TRP A 206 -2.31 -15.20 -1.55
N LYS A 207 -3.51 -15.59 -1.16
CA LYS A 207 -4.70 -15.61 -2.00
C LYS A 207 -5.00 -14.22 -2.60
N VAL A 208 -4.93 -13.17 -1.79
CA VAL A 208 -5.16 -11.77 -2.21
C VAL A 208 -4.02 -11.26 -3.09
N TYR A 209 -2.80 -11.33 -2.59
CA TYR A 209 -1.65 -10.66 -3.22
C TYR A 209 -1.03 -11.48 -4.34
N ALA A 210 -0.95 -12.81 -4.20
CA ALA A 210 -0.37 -13.67 -5.21
C ALA A 210 -1.37 -14.13 -6.28
N ARG A 211 -2.67 -14.19 -5.97
CA ARG A 211 -3.70 -14.72 -6.90
C ARG A 211 -4.78 -13.71 -7.27
N GLY A 212 -4.82 -12.54 -6.65
CA GLY A 212 -5.85 -11.55 -6.93
C GLY A 212 -7.28 -12.03 -6.64
N LEU A 213 -7.42 -12.99 -5.73
CA LEU A 213 -8.69 -13.53 -5.29
C LEU A 213 -9.14 -12.80 -4.03
N THR A 214 -10.46 -12.70 -3.84
CA THR A 214 -11.02 -12.09 -2.63
C THR A 214 -10.65 -12.95 -1.41
N GLY A 215 -9.90 -12.35 -0.49
CA GLY A 215 -9.50 -12.96 0.77
C GLY A 215 -10.50 -12.66 1.88
N ARG A 216 -10.37 -13.41 2.97
CA ARG A 216 -10.90 -13.06 4.28
C ARG A 216 -9.67 -12.79 5.15
N LEU A 217 -9.19 -11.55 5.18
CA LEU A 217 -8.14 -11.22 6.14
C LEU A 217 -8.73 -11.46 7.52
N SER A 218 -8.05 -12.28 8.35
CA SER A 218 -8.46 -12.44 9.75
C SER A 218 -8.44 -11.06 10.41
N GLY A 219 -9.40 -10.79 11.30
CA GLY A 219 -9.49 -9.48 11.96
C GLY A 219 -8.19 -9.08 12.67
N ALA A 220 -7.38 -10.03 13.16
CA ALA A 220 -6.08 -9.78 13.80
C ALA A 220 -5.00 -9.41 12.79
N VAL A 221 -4.22 -8.37 13.10
CA VAL A 221 -3.12 -7.92 12.23
C VAL A 221 -1.92 -8.86 12.35
N TYR A 222 -1.57 -9.30 13.57
CA TYR A 222 -0.42 -10.17 13.83
C TYR A 222 -0.79 -11.40 14.65
N HIS A 223 0.07 -12.43 14.57
CA HIS A 223 0.08 -13.60 15.43
C HIS A 223 1.54 -13.95 15.74
N PHE A 224 1.89 -13.87 17.00
CA PHE A 224 3.26 -14.07 17.48
C PHE A 224 3.36 -15.30 18.39
N GLY A 225 4.56 -15.88 18.46
CA GLY A 225 4.88 -16.85 19.48
C GLY A 225 5.22 -16.21 20.82
N ILE A 226 5.29 -17.03 21.87
CA ILE A 226 5.65 -16.58 23.21
C ILE A 226 6.87 -17.38 23.67
N VAL A 227 7.89 -16.70 24.21
CA VAL A 227 9.07 -17.32 24.78
C VAL A 227 9.30 -16.82 26.21
N ASP A 228 9.86 -17.65 27.07
CA ASP A 228 10.15 -17.25 28.45
C ASP A 228 11.42 -16.39 28.56
N SER A 229 12.43 -16.70 27.75
CA SER A 229 13.71 -15.99 27.77
C SER A 229 14.39 -16.05 26.39
N VAL A 230 15.39 -15.21 26.20
CA VAL A 230 16.22 -15.15 24.98
C VAL A 230 17.61 -15.69 25.31
N LYS A 231 18.05 -16.71 24.59
CA LYS A 231 19.42 -17.20 24.67
C LYS A 231 20.33 -16.31 23.84
N MET A 232 21.20 -15.57 24.49
CA MET A 232 22.07 -14.58 23.82
C MET A 232 23.06 -15.21 22.84
N GLU A 233 23.40 -16.47 23.01
CA GLU A 233 24.24 -17.24 22.09
C GLU A 233 23.58 -17.44 20.71
N ASP A 234 22.25 -17.43 20.64
CA ASP A 234 21.46 -17.58 19.39
C ASP A 234 21.18 -16.23 18.70
N VAL A 235 21.56 -15.11 19.32
CA VAL A 235 21.33 -13.77 18.79
C VAL A 235 22.48 -13.37 17.87
N SER A 236 22.13 -12.90 16.66
CA SER A 236 23.11 -12.36 15.70
C SER A 236 23.27 -10.85 15.81
N ASN A 237 22.19 -10.14 16.17
CA ASN A 237 22.18 -8.67 16.34
C ASN A 237 21.05 -8.24 17.29
N VAL A 238 21.17 -7.02 17.79
CA VAL A 238 20.13 -6.37 18.59
C VAL A 238 19.80 -5.01 17.97
N ILE A 239 18.54 -4.77 17.70
CA ILE A 239 18.01 -3.50 17.22
C ILE A 239 16.88 -3.04 18.13
N TRP A 240 16.47 -1.80 18.00
CA TRP A 240 15.46 -1.19 18.86
C TRP A 240 14.38 -0.54 18.02
N GLY A 241 13.15 -0.52 18.52
CA GLY A 241 12.03 0.19 17.94
C GLY A 241 11.42 1.14 18.97
N CYS A 242 11.06 2.33 18.55
CA CYS A 242 10.42 3.31 19.42
C CYS A 242 9.30 4.02 18.67
N ASP A 243 8.09 3.91 19.19
CA ASP A 243 6.91 4.67 18.79
C ASP A 243 6.69 5.77 19.83
N PHE A 244 6.70 7.03 19.41
CA PHE A 244 6.59 8.16 20.33
C PHE A 244 5.13 8.46 20.65
N GLY A 245 4.76 8.33 21.92
CA GLY A 245 3.49 8.80 22.45
C GLY A 245 3.62 10.20 23.05
N TYR A 246 2.55 10.96 22.94
CA TYR A 246 2.49 12.32 23.52
C TYR A 246 1.58 12.35 24.75
N THR A 247 0.68 13.32 24.82
CA THR A 247 -0.11 13.62 26.01
C THR A 247 -1.06 12.48 26.43
N ASN A 248 -1.63 11.75 25.47
CA ASN A 248 -2.63 10.72 25.75
C ASN A 248 -2.18 9.31 25.32
N ASP A 249 -1.19 9.22 24.44
CA ASP A 249 -0.73 7.96 23.91
C ASP A 249 0.58 7.51 24.58
N PRO A 250 0.77 6.21 24.83
CA PRO A 250 2.01 5.72 25.41
C PRO A 250 3.14 5.72 24.39
N THR A 251 4.33 6.06 24.83
CA THR A 251 5.56 5.73 24.12
C THR A 251 5.85 4.26 24.31
N ALA A 252 5.99 3.53 23.21
CA ALA A 252 6.38 2.13 23.20
C ALA A 252 7.85 1.99 22.80
N LEU A 253 8.66 1.42 23.69
CA LEU A 253 10.08 1.09 23.45
C LEU A 253 10.24 -0.41 23.46
N VAL A 254 10.71 -0.99 22.36
CA VAL A 254 10.93 -2.43 22.22
C VAL A 254 12.36 -2.73 21.82
N LYS A 255 12.91 -3.77 22.41
CA LYS A 255 14.19 -4.39 22.06
C LYS A 255 13.91 -5.60 21.16
N VAL A 256 14.53 -5.64 20.00
CA VAL A 256 14.33 -6.69 19.01
C VAL A 256 15.63 -7.48 18.84
N TYR A 257 15.61 -8.73 19.22
CA TYR A 257 16.70 -9.68 19.01
C TYR A 257 16.58 -10.28 17.63
N VAL A 258 17.56 -10.06 16.77
CA VAL A 258 17.68 -10.70 15.46
C VAL A 258 18.35 -12.04 15.68
N MET A 259 17.63 -13.11 15.38
CA MET A 259 18.14 -14.47 15.64
C MET A 259 19.10 -14.93 14.54
N LYS A 260 19.97 -15.88 14.84
CA LYS A 260 20.84 -16.52 13.85
C LYS A 260 20.01 -17.33 12.84
N PRO A 261 20.49 -17.47 11.58
CA PRO A 261 19.81 -18.32 10.60
C PRO A 261 19.62 -19.75 11.10
N GLY A 262 18.44 -20.32 10.85
CA GLY A 262 18.10 -21.69 11.25
C GLY A 262 17.45 -21.82 12.62
N MET A 263 17.32 -20.72 13.39
CA MET A 263 16.56 -20.75 14.64
C MET A 263 15.05 -20.86 14.37
N GLU A 264 14.30 -21.26 15.40
CA GLU A 264 12.83 -21.33 15.36
C GLU A 264 12.19 -20.00 14.99
N TRP A 265 12.72 -18.91 15.55
CA TRP A 265 12.26 -17.54 15.34
C TRP A 265 13.29 -16.74 14.53
N ASP A 266 12.80 -15.82 13.70
CA ASP A 266 13.64 -14.86 12.99
C ASP A 266 13.93 -13.64 13.89
N TYR A 267 12.93 -13.26 14.74
CA TYR A 267 13.02 -12.19 15.71
C TYR A 267 12.36 -12.59 17.04
N ILE A 268 12.94 -12.13 18.15
CA ILE A 268 12.27 -12.13 19.45
C ILE A 268 12.19 -10.69 19.93
N VAL A 269 11.03 -10.26 20.40
CA VAL A 269 10.75 -8.89 20.83
C VAL A 269 10.58 -8.85 22.33
N HIS A 270 11.18 -7.85 22.98
CA HIS A 270 11.02 -7.58 24.41
C HIS A 270 10.55 -6.15 24.62
N GLU A 271 9.49 -5.98 25.38
CA GLU A 271 8.97 -4.66 25.79
C GLU A 271 9.85 -4.07 26.88
N CYS A 272 10.41 -2.90 26.62
CA CYS A 272 11.27 -2.20 27.57
C CYS A 272 10.56 -1.05 28.28
N ALA A 273 9.64 -0.37 27.61
CA ALA A 273 8.78 0.65 28.19
C ALA A 273 7.48 0.75 27.38
N TYR A 274 6.39 1.06 28.09
CA TYR A 274 5.08 1.37 27.53
C TYR A 274 4.40 2.39 28.45
N ILE A 275 4.78 3.67 28.31
CA ILE A 275 4.48 4.73 29.29
C ILE A 275 4.13 6.02 28.55
N THR A 276 3.06 6.69 28.98
CA THR A 276 2.64 7.99 28.45
C THR A 276 3.57 9.12 28.92
N GLY A 277 3.90 10.03 27.99
CA GLY A 277 4.66 11.25 28.31
C GLY A 277 6.14 11.05 28.57
N LEU A 278 6.76 9.98 28.05
CA LEU A 278 8.21 9.79 28.15
C LEU A 278 8.98 10.87 27.39
N SER A 279 9.90 11.53 28.10
CA SER A 279 10.89 12.41 27.47
C SER A 279 11.99 11.59 26.76
N PRO A 280 12.72 12.18 25.79
CA PRO A 280 13.87 11.52 25.18
C PRO A 280 14.93 11.04 26.18
N ALA A 281 15.12 11.75 27.30
CA ALA A 281 16.02 11.34 28.35
C ALA A 281 15.54 10.07 29.08
N ALA A 282 14.24 10.00 29.39
CA ALA A 282 13.63 8.82 30.00
C ALA A 282 13.66 7.60 29.03
N ILE A 283 13.43 7.82 27.73
CA ILE A 283 13.56 6.77 26.71
C ILE A 283 15.00 6.22 26.71
N GLN A 284 16.01 7.07 26.75
CA GLN A 284 17.42 6.67 26.80
C GLN A 284 17.75 5.91 28.11
N GLU A 285 17.19 6.32 29.23
CA GLU A 285 17.35 5.65 30.54
C GLU A 285 16.77 4.24 30.48
N HIS A 286 15.51 4.07 30.07
CA HIS A 286 14.89 2.76 29.90
C HIS A 286 15.63 1.88 28.90
N ALA A 287 16.15 2.44 27.80
CA ALA A 287 16.97 1.69 26.86
C ALA A 287 18.25 1.16 27.54
N THR A 288 18.92 2.01 28.34
CA THR A 288 20.15 1.66 29.05
C THR A 288 19.90 0.58 30.10
N GLU A 289 18.86 0.71 30.90
CA GLU A 289 18.44 -0.29 31.90
C GLU A 289 18.16 -1.66 31.25
N ASN A 290 17.61 -1.66 30.03
CA ASN A 290 17.37 -2.87 29.24
C ASN A 290 18.58 -3.30 28.39
N GLY A 291 19.76 -2.73 28.65
CA GLY A 291 21.03 -3.16 28.08
C GLY A 291 21.29 -2.65 26.66
N TYR A 292 20.85 -1.42 26.35
CA TYR A 292 21.26 -0.72 25.13
C TYR A 292 22.78 -0.53 25.11
N LYS A 293 23.41 -0.85 23.98
CA LYS A 293 24.83 -0.67 23.78
C LYS A 293 25.10 0.32 22.65
N SER A 294 26.15 1.12 22.80
CA SER A 294 26.60 2.02 21.73
C SER A 294 26.77 1.25 20.42
N GLY A 295 26.26 1.81 19.31
CA GLY A 295 26.28 1.18 17.99
C GLY A 295 25.02 0.37 17.64
N GLN A 296 24.20 0.00 18.62
CA GLN A 296 22.88 -0.56 18.33
C GLN A 296 21.94 0.53 17.78
N VAL A 297 21.19 0.23 16.73
CA VAL A 297 20.32 1.20 16.08
C VAL A 297 18.93 1.18 16.69
N MET A 298 18.40 2.35 17.00
CA MET A 298 17.01 2.56 17.40
C MET A 298 16.22 3.19 16.25
N TYR A 299 15.27 2.46 15.71
CA TYR A 299 14.36 2.93 14.67
C TYR A 299 13.14 3.57 15.32
N CYS A 300 12.98 4.87 15.10
CA CYS A 300 11.98 5.69 15.79
C CYS A 300 10.90 6.16 14.82
N ASP A 301 9.76 6.54 15.36
CA ASP A 301 8.75 7.31 14.65
C ASP A 301 9.32 8.65 14.12
N HIS A 302 8.51 9.39 13.32
CA HIS A 302 8.93 10.53 12.50
C HIS A 302 8.95 11.88 13.23
N ASP A 303 9.19 11.89 14.54
CA ASP A 303 9.47 13.12 15.27
C ASP A 303 10.97 13.47 15.18
N LYS A 304 11.27 14.50 14.38
CA LYS A 304 12.66 14.96 14.17
C LYS A 304 13.30 15.48 15.44
N GLU A 305 12.53 16.16 16.29
CA GLU A 305 13.05 16.76 17.51
C GLU A 305 13.40 15.68 18.54
N TYR A 306 12.53 14.70 18.76
CA TYR A 306 12.80 13.56 19.64
C TYR A 306 14.01 12.76 19.15
N VAL A 307 14.09 12.46 17.85
CA VAL A 307 15.24 11.76 17.27
C VAL A 307 16.53 12.55 17.45
N LEU A 308 16.51 13.89 17.27
CA LEU A 308 17.67 14.74 17.47
C LEU A 308 18.13 14.75 18.95
N GLN A 309 17.19 14.84 19.88
CA GLN A 309 17.49 14.80 21.31
C GLN A 309 18.08 13.44 21.73
N LEU A 310 17.52 12.31 21.26
CA LEU A 310 18.09 10.98 21.49
C LEU A 310 19.53 10.86 20.96
N ARG A 311 19.83 11.45 19.79
CA ARG A 311 21.20 11.48 19.25
C ARG A 311 22.15 12.30 20.12
N ARG A 312 21.68 13.43 20.67
CA ARG A 312 22.47 14.23 21.64
C ARG A 312 22.79 13.41 22.91
N LEU A 313 21.90 12.52 23.29
CA LEU A 313 22.08 11.56 24.40
C LEU A 313 22.85 10.28 23.98
N LYS A 314 23.53 10.30 22.83
CA LYS A 314 24.37 9.22 22.29
C LYS A 314 23.61 7.93 21.95
N VAL A 315 22.31 8.03 21.73
CA VAL A 315 21.52 6.93 21.14
C VAL A 315 21.64 7.00 19.63
N SER A 316 21.94 5.87 18.97
CA SER A 316 21.97 5.78 17.50
C SER A 316 20.54 5.75 16.93
N ALA A 317 19.76 6.80 17.20
CA ALA A 317 18.37 6.94 16.78
C ALA A 317 18.28 7.34 15.31
N VAL A 318 17.44 6.65 14.55
CA VAL A 318 17.13 6.97 13.15
C VAL A 318 15.63 6.93 12.95
N MET A 319 15.09 7.81 12.11
CA MET A 319 13.69 7.73 11.72
C MET A 319 13.46 6.43 10.94
N ALA A 320 12.39 5.74 11.26
CA ALA A 320 11.97 4.54 10.55
C ALA A 320 11.66 4.84 9.07
N GLU A 321 11.72 3.85 8.23
CA GLU A 321 11.38 4.01 6.82
C GLU A 321 9.90 4.41 6.68
N LYS A 322 9.65 5.62 6.16
CA LYS A 322 8.30 6.15 5.93
C LYS A 322 7.72 5.52 4.66
N LYS A 323 7.15 4.33 4.82
CA LYS A 323 6.29 3.70 3.80
C LYS A 323 4.90 3.53 4.38
N GLU A 324 3.94 3.32 3.49
CA GLU A 324 2.59 2.96 3.89
C GLU A 324 2.60 1.83 4.93
N ILE A 325 1.67 1.88 5.87
CA ILE A 325 1.57 0.92 6.98
C ILE A 325 1.52 -0.52 6.48
N MET A 326 0.75 -0.79 5.41
CA MET A 326 0.55 -2.14 4.88
C MET A 326 1.82 -2.86 4.40
N PRO A 327 2.75 -2.25 3.64
CA PRO A 327 4.02 -2.90 3.30
C PRO A 327 4.84 -3.31 4.53
N GLY A 328 4.82 -2.48 5.58
CA GLY A 328 5.45 -2.79 6.86
C GLY A 328 4.79 -3.98 7.56
N ILE A 329 3.45 -3.98 7.64
CA ILE A 329 2.67 -5.09 8.20
C ILE A 329 2.95 -6.40 7.45
N LEU A 330 2.91 -6.36 6.11
CA LEU A 330 3.17 -7.54 5.28
C LEU A 330 4.57 -8.09 5.47
N HIS A 331 5.57 -7.21 5.61
CA HIS A 331 6.94 -7.64 5.88
C HIS A 331 7.07 -8.34 7.24
N VAL A 332 6.47 -7.78 8.30
CA VAL A 332 6.45 -8.37 9.64
C VAL A 332 5.73 -9.72 9.63
N LYS A 333 4.59 -9.83 8.95
CA LYS A 333 3.82 -11.09 8.82
C LYS A 333 4.59 -12.22 8.11
N GLN A 334 5.59 -11.90 7.30
CA GLN A 334 6.46 -12.88 6.63
C GLN A 334 7.56 -13.43 7.55
N LYS A 335 7.67 -12.95 8.78
CA LYS A 335 8.70 -13.33 9.74
C LYS A 335 8.11 -14.18 10.85
N ARG A 336 8.90 -15.15 11.32
CA ARG A 336 8.58 -15.91 12.52
C ARG A 336 9.01 -15.07 13.72
N ILE A 337 8.05 -14.52 14.41
CA ILE A 337 8.29 -13.58 15.52
C ILE A 337 7.68 -14.14 16.79
N ALA A 338 8.43 -14.05 17.88
CA ALA A 338 7.94 -14.27 19.22
C ALA A 338 8.20 -13.03 20.08
N TYR A 339 7.47 -12.92 21.20
CA TYR A 339 7.77 -11.95 22.22
C TYR A 339 8.01 -12.64 23.58
N THR A 340 8.74 -11.96 24.45
CA THR A 340 9.01 -12.48 25.81
C THR A 340 7.71 -12.41 26.63
N ARG A 341 7.46 -13.43 27.44
CA ARG A 341 6.25 -13.53 28.31
C ARG A 341 6.02 -12.33 29.21
N SER A 342 7.10 -11.61 29.57
CA SER A 342 7.03 -10.37 30.35
C SER A 342 6.47 -9.15 29.61
N SER A 343 6.39 -9.20 28.27
CA SER A 343 5.93 -8.12 27.37
C SER A 343 4.40 -8.05 27.35
N LYS A 344 3.81 -7.52 28.43
CA LYS A 344 2.34 -7.57 28.65
C LYS A 344 1.55 -6.70 27.66
N ASN A 345 2.08 -5.51 27.32
CA ASN A 345 1.37 -4.61 26.40
C ASN A 345 1.47 -5.11 24.96
N ILE A 346 2.61 -5.73 24.56
CA ILE A 346 2.71 -6.44 23.28
C ILE A 346 1.63 -7.53 23.19
N ALA A 347 1.47 -8.37 24.25
CA ALA A 347 0.47 -9.42 24.30
C ALA A 347 -0.97 -8.89 24.24
N GLU A 348 -1.21 -7.72 24.82
CA GLU A 348 -2.55 -7.10 24.82
C GLU A 348 -2.85 -6.46 23.46
N GLU A 349 -1.90 -5.74 22.88
CA GLU A 349 -2.06 -5.13 21.56
C GLU A 349 -2.18 -6.18 20.46
N GLU A 350 -1.41 -7.28 20.50
CA GLU A 350 -1.56 -8.39 19.54
C GLU A 350 -3.00 -8.90 19.49
N LYS A 351 -3.67 -9.03 20.64
CA LYS A 351 -5.07 -9.48 20.72
C LYS A 351 -6.06 -8.46 20.18
N LYS A 352 -5.77 -7.17 20.35
CA LYS A 352 -6.67 -6.05 20.07
C LYS A 352 -6.40 -5.38 18.72
N TYR A 353 -5.16 -5.37 18.22
CA TYR A 353 -4.77 -4.74 16.98
C TYR A 353 -5.36 -5.50 15.79
N ARG A 354 -6.38 -4.89 15.19
CA ARG A 354 -7.18 -5.52 14.15
C ARG A 354 -7.30 -4.63 12.93
N PHE A 355 -7.66 -5.22 11.82
CA PHE A 355 -8.12 -4.46 10.66
C PHE A 355 -9.52 -3.87 10.95
N ILE A 356 -9.75 -2.64 10.48
CA ILE A 356 -11.06 -2.00 10.55
C ILE A 356 -12.05 -2.87 9.78
N GLU A 357 -13.20 -3.12 10.39
CA GLU A 357 -14.30 -3.83 9.74
C GLU A 357 -15.33 -2.83 9.20
N VAL A 358 -15.78 -3.08 7.98
CA VAL A 358 -16.90 -2.38 7.37
C VAL A 358 -17.93 -3.45 6.97
N ASP A 359 -19.16 -3.30 7.44
CA ASP A 359 -20.23 -4.28 7.22
C ASP A 359 -19.85 -5.72 7.64
N GLY A 360 -19.13 -5.85 8.77
CA GLY A 360 -18.67 -7.15 9.27
C GLY A 360 -17.54 -7.80 8.49
N GLN A 361 -16.88 -7.05 7.58
CA GLN A 361 -15.76 -7.52 6.80
C GLN A 361 -14.50 -6.71 7.12
N PRO A 362 -13.36 -7.37 7.43
CA PRO A 362 -12.12 -6.66 7.69
C PRO A 362 -11.60 -5.98 6.42
N THR A 363 -11.21 -4.73 6.56
CA THR A 363 -10.56 -3.95 5.50
C THR A 363 -9.05 -4.23 5.47
N ASN A 364 -8.33 -3.60 4.54
CA ASN A 364 -6.86 -3.57 4.55
C ASN A 364 -6.29 -2.38 5.35
N LYS A 365 -7.11 -1.67 6.11
CA LYS A 365 -6.69 -0.58 6.96
C LYS A 365 -6.68 -1.07 8.41
N PRO A 366 -5.53 -1.13 9.09
CA PRO A 366 -5.50 -1.42 10.50
C PRO A 366 -6.18 -0.28 11.28
N MET A 367 -6.73 -0.60 12.44
CA MET A 367 -7.26 0.40 13.35
C MET A 367 -6.13 1.30 13.88
N ASP A 368 -6.47 2.54 14.14
CA ASP A 368 -5.55 3.52 14.73
C ASP A 368 -5.70 3.53 16.26
N ALA A 369 -5.58 2.33 16.84
CA ALA A 369 -5.65 2.08 18.28
C ALA A 369 -4.97 0.74 18.59
N PHE A 370 -4.42 0.58 19.77
CA PHE A 370 -3.70 -0.61 20.22
C PHE A 370 -2.55 -0.98 19.27
N ASN A 371 -1.82 0.01 18.77
CA ASN A 371 -0.82 -0.13 17.72
C ASN A 371 0.57 0.35 18.12
N HIS A 372 0.77 0.90 19.31
CA HIS A 372 2.04 1.54 19.69
C HIS A 372 3.22 0.56 19.75
N ALA A 373 3.08 -0.56 20.47
CA ALA A 373 4.10 -1.59 20.49
C ALA A 373 4.20 -2.32 19.14
N MET A 374 3.07 -2.49 18.43
CA MET A 374 3.03 -3.06 17.08
C MET A 374 3.75 -2.17 16.07
N ASP A 375 3.61 -0.87 16.17
CA ASP A 375 4.31 0.10 15.32
C ASP A 375 5.79 0.17 15.66
N ALA A 376 6.15 0.21 16.94
CA ALA A 376 7.53 0.17 17.38
C ALA A 376 8.29 -1.05 16.85
N LEU A 377 7.72 -2.27 16.97
CA LEU A 377 8.35 -3.47 16.40
C LEU A 377 8.39 -3.44 14.87
N ARG A 378 7.35 -2.93 14.22
CA ARG A 378 7.30 -2.76 12.76
C ARG A 378 8.37 -1.80 12.27
N TYR A 379 8.58 -0.67 12.95
CA TYR A 379 9.64 0.28 12.62
C TYR A 379 11.01 -0.39 12.67
N ALA A 380 11.30 -1.15 13.72
CA ALA A 380 12.57 -1.87 13.85
C ALA A 380 12.76 -2.91 12.76
N ILE A 381 11.82 -3.84 12.60
CA ILE A 381 11.97 -5.00 11.71
C ILE A 381 11.94 -4.57 10.24
N PHE A 382 11.04 -3.65 9.86
CA PHE A 382 10.90 -3.20 8.49
C PHE A 382 12.09 -2.35 8.02
N SER A 383 12.60 -1.46 8.88
CA SER A 383 13.73 -0.60 8.52
C SER A 383 15.08 -1.35 8.53
N TYR A 384 15.23 -2.38 9.35
CA TYR A 384 16.45 -3.17 9.45
C TYR A 384 16.79 -3.93 8.15
N ARG A 385 15.80 -4.38 7.38
CA ARG A 385 15.98 -5.13 6.12
C ARG A 385 16.85 -4.40 5.08
N ASN A 386 16.85 -3.05 5.08
CA ASN A 386 17.53 -2.22 4.08
C ASN A 386 19.01 -1.92 4.42
N ARG A 387 19.55 -2.48 5.51
CA ARG A 387 20.93 -2.29 5.95
C ARG A 387 21.84 -3.51 5.70
N LYS A 388 21.40 -4.47 4.90
CA LYS A 388 22.22 -5.60 4.47
C LYS A 388 22.85 -5.34 3.12
#